data_378a5c58ebc371a718677be4d2e4b4a7
#
_entry.id   378a5c58ebc371a718677be4d2e4b4a7
#
_cell.length_a   1.000
_cell.length_b   1.000
_cell.length_c   1.000
_cell.angle_alpha   90.00
_cell.angle_beta   90.00
_cell.angle_gamma   90.00
#
_symmetry.space_group_name_H-M   'P 1'
#
loop_
_entity.id
_entity.type
_entity.pdbx_description
1 polymer ?
#
loop_
_entity_poly.entity_id
_entity_poly.type
_entity_poly.pdbx_seq_one_letter_code
_entity_poly.pdbx_strand_id
1 'polypeptide(L)'
;MRRRFLSMLLGLPTLALSSSSQSAPKMKVLIKSAWGSADPTQASFPFHHAYAFGEGGHEVQIFLLGEAVSLMRTVVANSVIPVGWPPLSEGFAKVVERKIPIHV
;
A
#
# COMPACT_ATOMS: atom_id res chain seq x y z
N MET A 1 -44.73 -2.82 28.91
CA MET A 1 -44.31 -2.92 28.55
C MET A 1 -43.56 -2.88 28.14
N ARG A 2 -43.25 -2.81 28.15
CA ARG A 2 -42.54 -2.82 27.71
C ARG A 2 -41.72 -3.22 27.31
N ARG A 3 -41.47 -3.45 27.24
CA ARG A 3 -40.64 -3.85 26.81
C ARG A 3 -40.35 -4.18 25.81
N ARG A 4 -40.62 -4.13 25.31
CA ARG A 4 -40.37 -4.46 24.32
C ARG A 4 -39.92 -3.87 23.48
N PHE A 5 -39.89 -3.11 23.40
CA PHE A 5 -39.30 -2.52 22.59
C PHE A 5 -38.20 -2.41 22.59
N LEU A 6 -37.97 -2.45 23.28
CA LEU A 6 -36.90 -2.39 23.34
C LEU A 6 -36.17 -3.08 22.74
N SER A 7 -36.45 -3.59 22.66
CA SER A 7 -35.70 -4.31 22.03
C SER A 7 -35.67 -4.14 20.79
N MET A 8 -36.08 -3.55 20.46
CA MET A 8 -35.87 -3.34 19.33
C MET A 8 -35.08 -2.58 19.06
N LEU A 9 -34.87 -2.05 19.71
CA LEU A 9 -34.04 -1.39 19.43
C LEU A 9 -32.98 -1.79 19.35
N LEU A 10 -32.98 -2.40 19.80
CA LEU A 10 -32.00 -2.80 19.64
C LEU A 10 -31.63 -3.29 18.66
N GLY A 11 -31.94 -3.48 18.35
CA GLY A 11 -31.54 -3.94 17.39
C GLY A 11 -31.16 -3.33 16.48
N LEU A 12 -31.12 -2.64 16.51
CA LEU A 12 -30.68 -2.18 15.77
C LEU A 12 -29.69 -2.03 15.48
N PRO A 13 -29.54 -1.96 15.71
CA PRO A 13 -28.60 -1.76 15.39
C PRO A 13 -27.76 -2.18 15.04
N THR A 14 -27.67 -2.41 15.25
CA THR A 14 -26.89 -2.76 14.90
C THR A 14 -26.51 -2.91 13.98
N LEU A 15 -26.66 -2.69 13.81
CA LEU A 15 -26.28 -2.79 12.98
C LEU A 15 -25.63 -2.59 12.31
N ALA A 16 -25.76 -2.18 12.35
CA ALA A 16 -25.14 -1.92 11.80
C ALA A 16 -24.24 -1.60 11.72
N LEU A 17 -23.85 -1.46 12.01
CA LEU A 17 -22.94 -1.12 11.91
C LEU A 17 -22.15 -1.44 11.33
N SER A 18 -22.16 -1.83 11.25
CA SER A 18 -21.40 -2.08 10.66
C SER A 18 -21.21 -1.90 9.71
N SER A 19 -21.28 -1.66 9.31
CA SER A 19 -20.98 -1.49 8.39
C SER A 19 -20.34 -0.84 7.98
N SER A 20 -20.32 -0.46 8.31
CA SER A 20 -19.63 0.19 8.02
C SER A 20 -18.59 0.07 7.68
N SER A 21 -18.31 -0.42 8.08
CA SER A 21 -17.21 -0.46 7.67
C SER A 21 -17.21 -0.48 6.36
N GLN A 22 -17.77 -0.05 6.00
CA GLN A 22 -17.69 -0.14 4.77
C GLN A 22 -16.46 0.10 4.23
N SER A 23 -16.10 -0.54 3.48
CA SER A 23 -14.84 -0.43 2.84
C SER A 23 -14.80 0.74 1.93
N ALA A 24 -13.69 1.38 1.85
CA ALA A 24 -13.46 2.43 0.90
C ALA A 24 -13.55 1.85 -0.50
N PRO A 25 -13.98 2.64 -1.48
CA PRO A 25 -14.00 2.17 -2.86
C PRO A 25 -12.59 1.83 -3.31
N LYS A 26 -12.51 0.84 -4.18
CA LYS A 26 -11.24 0.50 -4.81
C LYS A 26 -10.78 1.66 -5.69
N MET A 27 -9.52 2.03 -5.54
CA MET A 27 -8.93 3.11 -6.30
C MET A 27 -7.85 2.60 -7.22
N LYS A 28 -7.55 3.39 -8.25
CA LYS A 28 -6.39 3.18 -9.10
C LYS A 28 -5.33 4.15 -8.63
N VAL A 29 -4.18 3.62 -8.22
CA VAL A 29 -3.12 4.41 -7.63
C VAL A 29 -1.88 4.30 -8.51
N LEU A 30 -1.34 5.43 -8.91
CA LEU A 30 -0.07 5.49 -9.62
C LEU A 30 0.94 6.16 -8.70
N ILE A 31 2.00 5.45 -8.39
CA ILE A 31 3.07 5.98 -7.54
C ILE A 31 4.26 6.31 -8.42
N LYS A 32 4.62 7.57 -8.46
CA LYS A 32 5.77 8.03 -9.23
C LYS A 32 6.91 8.36 -8.29
N SER A 33 8.12 8.02 -8.70
CA SER A 33 9.30 8.33 -7.89
C SER A 33 10.51 8.59 -8.78
N ALA A 34 11.31 9.57 -8.36
CA ALA A 34 12.58 9.87 -9.03
C ALA A 34 13.76 9.67 -8.08
N TRP A 35 13.54 9.10 -6.90
CA TRP A 35 14.58 8.95 -5.89
C TRP A 35 15.36 7.66 -6.08
N GLY A 36 16.67 7.79 -6.22
CA GLY A 36 17.57 6.67 -6.32
C GLY A 36 18.29 6.37 -5.01
N SER A 37 19.40 5.65 -5.08
CA SER A 37 20.10 5.17 -3.88
C SER A 37 20.71 6.29 -3.04
N ALA A 38 20.81 7.51 -3.56
CA ALA A 38 21.36 8.63 -2.79
C ALA A 38 20.45 9.00 -1.63
N ASP A 39 19.16 8.66 -1.70
CA ASP A 39 18.24 8.87 -0.60
C ASP A 39 17.52 7.56 -0.33
N PRO A 40 18.09 6.69 0.49
CA PRO A 40 17.55 5.33 0.69
C PRO A 40 16.12 5.30 1.18
N THR A 41 15.76 6.22 2.07
CA THR A 41 14.41 6.21 2.64
C THR A 41 13.38 6.59 1.59
N GLN A 42 13.61 7.66 0.85
CA GLN A 42 12.67 8.07 -0.19
C GLN A 42 12.66 7.08 -1.35
N ALA A 43 13.80 6.47 -1.67
CA ALA A 43 13.84 5.46 -2.72
C ALA A 43 12.97 4.26 -2.40
N SER A 44 12.83 3.94 -1.11
CA SER A 44 12.06 2.77 -0.68
C SER A 44 10.55 3.02 -0.61
N PHE A 45 10.13 4.28 -0.48
CA PHE A 45 8.71 4.62 -0.33
C PHE A 45 7.82 4.00 -1.40
N PRO A 46 8.11 4.12 -2.69
CA PRO A 46 7.18 3.60 -3.70
C PRO A 46 6.91 2.11 -3.55
N PHE A 47 7.91 1.35 -3.17
CA PHE A 47 7.74 -0.10 -3.06
C PHE A 47 6.94 -0.50 -1.83
N HIS A 48 7.26 0.09 -0.69
CA HIS A 48 6.52 -0.21 0.53
C HIS A 48 5.10 0.35 0.50
N HIS A 49 4.93 1.55 -0.06
CA HIS A 49 3.59 2.13 -0.20
C HIS A 49 2.74 1.35 -1.20
N ALA A 50 3.35 0.93 -2.32
CA ALA A 50 2.61 0.15 -3.31
C ALA A 50 2.10 -1.15 -2.70
N TYR A 51 2.95 -1.81 -1.93
CA TYR A 51 2.53 -3.04 -1.27
C TYR A 51 1.37 -2.77 -0.31
N ALA A 52 1.47 -1.70 0.47
CA ALA A 52 0.42 -1.35 1.43
C ALA A 52 -0.91 -1.05 0.73
N PHE A 53 -0.87 -0.29 -0.37
CA PHE A 53 -2.10 -0.04 -1.13
C PHE A 53 -2.66 -1.31 -1.74
N GLY A 54 -1.79 -2.19 -2.22
CA GLY A 54 -2.22 -3.48 -2.77
C GLY A 54 -2.90 -4.33 -1.71
N GLU A 55 -2.33 -4.34 -0.49
CA GLU A 55 -2.94 -5.07 0.62
C GLU A 55 -4.31 -4.49 0.97
N GLY A 56 -4.49 -3.21 0.76
CA GLY A 56 -5.78 -2.56 0.99
C GLY A 56 -6.79 -2.79 -0.12
N GLY A 57 -6.43 -3.55 -1.14
CA GLY A 57 -7.36 -3.90 -2.23
C GLY A 57 -7.37 -2.93 -3.38
N HIS A 58 -6.45 -1.97 -3.42
CA HIS A 58 -6.41 -1.00 -4.51
C HIS A 58 -5.58 -1.52 -5.67
N GLU A 59 -5.85 -0.99 -6.86
CA GLU A 59 -5.11 -1.32 -8.06
C GLU A 59 -3.94 -0.34 -8.17
N VAL A 60 -2.71 -0.87 -8.11
CA VAL A 60 -1.52 -0.04 -7.96
C VAL A 60 -0.57 -0.24 -9.13
N GLN A 61 0.08 0.85 -9.55
CA GLN A 61 1.18 0.81 -10.51
C GLN A 61 2.27 1.73 -10.00
N ILE A 62 3.52 1.41 -10.35
CA ILE A 62 4.68 2.21 -9.99
C ILE A 62 5.31 2.72 -11.27
N PHE A 63 5.73 3.99 -11.28
CA PHE A 63 6.44 4.59 -12.40
C PHE A 63 7.72 5.20 -11.88
N LEU A 64 8.86 4.64 -12.29
CA LEU A 64 10.18 5.12 -11.86
C LEU A 64 10.76 6.02 -12.92
N LEU A 65 11.26 7.15 -12.48
CA LEU A 65 11.81 8.19 -13.35
C LEU A 65 13.22 8.52 -12.89
N GLY A 66 14.01 9.08 -13.79
CA GLY A 66 15.33 9.61 -13.45
C GLY A 66 16.17 8.60 -12.67
N GLU A 67 16.69 9.02 -11.54
CA GLU A 67 17.59 8.19 -10.74
C GLU A 67 16.92 6.94 -10.20
N ALA A 68 15.61 6.96 -10.05
CA ALA A 68 14.90 5.80 -9.55
C ALA A 68 14.98 4.60 -10.49
N VAL A 69 15.23 4.84 -11.78
CA VAL A 69 15.36 3.75 -12.73
C VAL A 69 16.53 2.83 -12.37
N SER A 70 17.55 3.37 -11.72
CA SER A 70 18.71 2.57 -11.31
C SER A 70 18.35 1.50 -10.31
N LEU A 71 17.22 1.64 -9.62
CA LEU A 71 16.76 0.64 -8.65
C LEU A 71 16.33 -0.66 -9.30
N MET A 72 16.17 -0.67 -10.63
CA MET A 72 15.87 -1.90 -11.35
C MET A 72 17.09 -2.81 -11.46
N ARG A 73 18.26 -2.32 -11.08
CA ARG A 73 19.46 -3.16 -11.03
C ARG A 73 19.52 -3.79 -9.65
N THR A 74 19.64 -5.09 -9.61
CA THR A 74 19.66 -5.86 -8.36
C THR A 74 20.70 -5.35 -7.38
N VAL A 75 21.90 -5.05 -7.88
CA VAL A 75 23.00 -4.58 -7.03
C VAL A 75 22.61 -3.27 -6.35
N VAL A 76 21.96 -2.36 -7.07
CA VAL A 76 21.56 -1.09 -6.52
C VAL A 76 20.42 -1.28 -5.52
N ALA A 77 19.39 -2.03 -5.91
CA ALA A 77 18.25 -2.27 -5.04
C ALA A 77 18.68 -2.89 -3.70
N ASN A 78 19.60 -3.84 -3.76
CA ASN A 78 20.06 -4.52 -2.54
C ASN A 78 20.87 -3.63 -1.62
N SER A 79 21.38 -2.51 -2.10
CA SER A 79 22.18 -1.60 -1.29
C SER A 79 21.33 -0.57 -0.55
N VAL A 80 20.03 -0.50 -0.84
CA VAL A 80 19.18 0.57 -0.29
C VAL A 80 18.54 0.11 1.00
N ILE A 81 18.97 0.71 2.11
CA ILE A 81 18.45 0.41 3.44
C ILE A 81 17.84 1.68 4.00
N PRO A 82 16.52 1.78 4.06
CA PRO A 82 15.86 2.98 4.56
C PRO A 82 15.93 3.08 6.07
N VAL A 83 15.67 4.27 6.58
CA VAL A 83 15.62 4.50 8.02
C VAL A 83 14.27 4.01 8.54
N GLY A 84 14.31 3.06 9.48
CA GLY A 84 13.11 2.61 10.17
C GLY A 84 12.19 1.71 9.37
N TRP A 85 12.58 1.32 8.18
CA TRP A 85 11.78 0.46 7.31
C TRP A 85 12.58 -0.73 6.87
N PRO A 86 11.91 -1.79 6.40
CA PRO A 86 12.63 -2.94 5.84
C PRO A 86 13.45 -2.54 4.62
N PRO A 87 14.48 -3.31 4.28
CA PRO A 87 15.26 -3.04 3.07
C PRO A 87 14.39 -2.90 1.83
N LEU A 88 14.84 -2.07 0.90
CA LEU A 88 14.10 -1.86 -0.34
C LEU A 88 13.87 -3.18 -1.07
N SER A 89 14.87 -4.07 -1.05
CA SER A 89 14.76 -5.36 -1.76
C SER A 89 13.58 -6.19 -1.22
N GLU A 90 13.27 -6.08 0.06
CA GLU A 90 12.14 -6.79 0.62
C GLU A 90 10.82 -6.24 0.07
N GLY A 91 10.68 -4.92 0.03
CA GLY A 91 9.49 -4.30 -0.55
C GLY A 91 9.38 -4.59 -2.03
N PHE A 92 10.53 -4.57 -2.73
CA PHE A 92 10.55 -4.88 -4.16
C PHE A 92 10.05 -6.29 -4.42
N ALA A 93 10.51 -7.26 -3.62
CA ALA A 93 10.08 -8.65 -3.76
C ALA A 93 8.56 -8.79 -3.55
N LYS A 94 8.02 -8.06 -2.58
CA LYS A 94 6.59 -8.11 -2.31
C LYS A 94 5.77 -7.50 -3.44
N VAL A 95 6.29 -6.44 -4.05
CA VAL A 95 5.64 -5.81 -5.20
C VAL A 95 5.61 -6.78 -6.38
N VAL A 96 6.71 -7.46 -6.64
CA VAL A 96 6.79 -8.44 -7.71
C VAL A 96 5.84 -9.60 -7.45
N GLU A 97 5.80 -10.08 -6.21
CA GLU A 97 4.94 -11.18 -5.84
C GLU A 97 3.47 -10.86 -6.06
N ARG A 98 3.07 -9.62 -5.77
CA ARG A 98 1.69 -9.19 -5.99
C ARG A 98 1.43 -8.79 -7.44
N LYS A 99 2.43 -8.86 -8.29
CA LYS A 99 2.31 -8.55 -9.72
C LYS A 99 1.89 -7.10 -9.95
N ILE A 100 2.40 -6.20 -9.11
CA ILE A 100 2.18 -4.78 -9.29
C ILE A 100 3.10 -4.31 -10.41
N PRO A 101 2.56 -3.69 -11.47
CA PRO A 101 3.39 -3.26 -12.60
C PRO A 101 4.38 -2.16 -12.20
N ILE A 102 5.59 -2.27 -12.70
CA ILE A 102 6.62 -1.24 -12.54
C ILE A 102 7.01 -0.78 -13.93
N HIS A 103 6.80 0.50 -14.17
CA HIS A 103 7.15 1.12 -15.44
C HIS A 103 8.39 1.99 -15.27
N VAL A 104 9.21 2.04 -16.27
CA VAL A 104 10.41 2.88 -16.27
C VAL A 104 10.48 3.70 -17.56
#